data_f68f09d89c87931cd846619c54887aef
#
_entry.id   f68f09d89c87931cd846619c54887aef
#
_cell.length_a   1.000
_cell.length_b   1.000
_cell.length_c   1.000
_cell.angle_alpha   90.00
_cell.angle_beta   90.00
_cell.angle_gamma   90.00
#
_symmetry.space_group_name_H-M   'P 1'
#
loop_
_entity.id
_entity.type
_entity.pdbx_description
1 polymer ?
#
loop_
_entity_poly.entity_id
_entity_poly.type
_entity_poly.pdbx_seq_one_letter_code
_entity_poly.pdbx_strand_id
1 'polypeptide(L)'
;ESSIPTISEESNSLGDIRINHSVVASIVRLAALEVVGVAAVGGGFVDGIAEIFSKKGDERGVRVEEDEVGDYRIEIRVILRFGVELATVGNQIQQCIAEQVEKMTSKSVARVNVVIDGVRNDDPEKETETDDWNGAHHTD
;
A
#
# COMPACT_ATOMS: atom_id res chain seq x y z
N GLU A 1 -4.96 25.97 20.93
CA GLU A 1 -5.06 25.65 20.46
C GLU A 1 -4.80 25.31 19.80
N SER A 2 -4.45 25.39 19.86
CA SER A 2 -4.37 25.16 19.18
C SER A 2 -4.30 24.32 18.71
N SER A 3 -4.08 23.96 18.99
CA SER A 3 -3.85 22.99 18.36
C SER A 3 -4.43 22.94 17.31
N ILE A 4 -3.77 22.69 16.53
CA ILE A 4 -4.36 22.64 15.34
C ILE A 4 -5.01 21.41 15.14
N PRO A 5 -6.25 21.41 15.17
CA PRO A 5 -6.95 20.18 14.97
C PRO A 5 -6.84 19.79 13.54
N THR A 6 -6.99 18.55 13.30
CA THR A 6 -7.01 18.11 11.95
C THR A 6 -8.32 18.47 11.33
N ILE A 7 -8.27 18.82 10.09
CA ILE A 7 -9.45 19.22 9.40
C ILE A 7 -10.46 18.11 9.30
N SER A 8 -9.95 16.92 9.09
CA SER A 8 -10.83 15.79 8.88
C SER A 8 -11.65 15.45 10.10
N GLU A 9 -11.17 15.88 11.27
CA GLU A 9 -11.87 15.55 12.48
C GLU A 9 -12.61 16.74 13.04
N GLU A 10 -12.47 17.86 12.42
CA GLU A 10 -13.01 19.06 12.96
C GLU A 10 -14.45 19.22 12.60
N SER A 11 -15.18 19.59 13.57
CA SER A 11 -16.54 19.95 13.31
C SER A 11 -16.57 21.45 13.12
N ASN A 12 -17.11 21.93 12.06
CA ASN A 12 -17.15 23.36 11.86
C ASN A 12 -18.54 23.73 11.43
N SER A 13 -18.74 24.99 11.16
CA SER A 13 -20.08 25.47 10.90
C SER A 13 -20.69 24.90 9.62
N LEU A 14 -19.89 24.34 8.76
CA LEU A 14 -20.42 23.78 7.53
C LEU A 14 -20.59 22.28 7.59
N GLY A 15 -20.16 21.66 8.68
CA GLY A 15 -20.31 20.23 8.82
C GLY A 15 -18.97 19.56 9.05
N ASP A 16 -18.96 18.25 9.03
CA ASP A 16 -17.78 17.46 9.31
C ASP A 16 -17.16 16.94 8.02
N ILE A 17 -15.86 16.77 8.06
CA ILE A 17 -15.15 16.10 6.99
C ILE A 17 -14.56 14.83 7.58
N ARG A 18 -14.93 13.71 7.04
CA ARG A 18 -14.46 12.44 7.55
C ARG A 18 -13.75 11.67 6.46
N ILE A 19 -12.71 10.98 6.85
CA ILE A 19 -11.92 10.21 5.89
C ILE A 19 -12.09 8.75 6.25
N ASN A 20 -12.68 7.99 5.35
CA ASN A 20 -12.84 6.56 5.55
C ASN A 20 -11.49 5.87 5.51
N HIS A 21 -11.38 4.78 6.26
CA HIS A 21 -10.15 4.00 6.22
C HIS A 21 -9.86 3.47 4.82
N SER A 22 -10.88 3.27 4.01
CA SER A 22 -10.64 2.81 2.65
C SER A 22 -9.88 3.83 1.83
N VAL A 23 -10.10 5.11 2.12
CA VAL A 23 -9.34 6.16 1.45
C VAL A 23 -7.89 6.11 1.88
N VAL A 24 -7.67 5.91 3.17
CA VAL A 24 -6.30 5.80 3.66
C VAL A 24 -5.63 4.59 3.04
N ALA A 25 -6.35 3.48 2.93
CA ALA A 25 -5.78 2.30 2.31
C ALA A 25 -5.40 2.56 0.86
N SER A 26 -6.19 3.33 0.15
CA SER A 26 -5.85 3.68 -1.23
C SER A 26 -4.60 4.53 -1.29
N ILE A 27 -4.47 5.49 -0.38
CA ILE A 27 -3.27 6.31 -0.33
C ILE A 27 -2.05 5.44 -0.07
N VAL A 28 -2.19 4.51 0.86
CA VAL A 28 -1.09 3.62 1.21
C VAL A 28 -0.67 2.80 -0.01
N ARG A 29 -1.65 2.25 -0.69
CA ARG A 29 -1.35 1.41 -1.84
C ARG A 29 -0.66 2.21 -2.94
N LEU A 30 -1.18 3.39 -3.24
CA LEU A 30 -0.61 4.19 -4.30
C LEU A 30 0.78 4.70 -3.94
N ALA A 31 0.98 5.06 -2.68
CA ALA A 31 2.29 5.50 -2.23
C ALA A 31 3.32 4.38 -2.38
N ALA A 32 2.94 3.18 -1.98
CA ALA A 32 3.87 2.07 -2.07
C ALA A 32 4.23 1.76 -3.51
N LEU A 33 3.28 1.89 -4.41
CA LEU A 33 3.54 1.59 -5.81
C LEU A 33 4.49 2.58 -6.45
N GLU A 34 4.68 3.74 -5.84
CA GLU A 34 5.64 4.70 -6.37
C GLU A 34 7.07 4.39 -5.99
N VAL A 35 7.27 3.51 -5.04
CA VAL A 35 8.61 3.20 -4.59
C VAL A 35 9.28 2.27 -5.60
N VAL A 36 10.46 2.67 -6.04
CA VAL A 36 11.20 1.86 -6.99
C VAL A 36 11.52 0.52 -6.34
N GLY A 37 11.24 -0.54 -7.04
CA GLY A 37 11.48 -1.88 -6.52
C GLY A 37 10.22 -2.61 -6.13
N VAL A 38 9.10 -1.90 -6.07
CA VAL A 38 7.83 -2.53 -5.72
C VAL A 38 7.17 -3.00 -7.00
N ALA A 39 6.88 -4.30 -7.06
CA ALA A 39 6.23 -4.87 -8.23
C ALA A 39 4.73 -4.89 -8.08
N ALA A 40 4.25 -5.09 -6.88
CA ALA A 40 2.81 -5.14 -6.66
C ALA A 40 2.50 -4.98 -5.19
N VAL A 41 1.30 -4.54 -4.91
CA VAL A 41 0.78 -4.46 -3.57
C VAL A 41 -0.34 -5.47 -3.48
N GLY A 42 -0.29 -6.26 -2.41
CA GLY A 42 -1.26 -7.32 -2.26
C GLY A 42 -0.65 -8.61 -2.72
N GLY A 43 -1.36 -9.64 -2.59
CA GLY A 43 -0.83 -10.94 -2.92
C GLY A 43 -0.90 -11.19 -4.38
N GLY A 44 -1.02 -12.22 -4.86
CA GLY A 44 -1.10 -12.52 -6.24
C GLY A 44 -2.48 -12.97 -6.60
N PHE A 45 -2.52 -14.05 -7.23
CA PHE A 45 -3.74 -14.49 -7.80
C PHE A 45 -4.81 -14.87 -6.82
N VAL A 46 -4.43 -15.10 -5.61
CA VAL A 46 -5.47 -15.43 -4.65
C VAL A 46 -6.26 -14.21 -4.26
N ASP A 47 -5.82 -13.09 -4.68
CA ASP A 47 -6.43 -11.87 -4.25
C ASP A 47 -7.85 -11.72 -4.68
N GLY A 48 -8.21 -12.28 -5.79
CA GLY A 48 -9.56 -12.13 -6.23
C GLY A 48 -10.54 -12.63 -5.20
N ILE A 49 -10.22 -13.75 -4.59
CA ILE A 49 -11.08 -14.31 -3.57
C ILE A 49 -10.94 -13.57 -2.28
N ALA A 50 -9.70 -13.24 -1.94
CA ALA A 50 -9.47 -12.55 -0.69
C ALA A 50 -10.18 -11.21 -0.66
N GLU A 51 -10.23 -10.55 -1.79
CA GLU A 51 -10.86 -9.24 -1.82
C GLU A 51 -12.34 -9.30 -1.55
N ILE A 52 -12.96 -10.38 -1.96
CA ILE A 52 -14.38 -10.50 -1.74
C ILE A 52 -14.68 -10.45 -0.27
N PHE A 53 -13.77 -10.93 0.54
CA PHE A 53 -13.99 -10.97 1.97
C PHE A 53 -13.26 -9.89 2.73
N SER A 54 -12.71 -8.90 2.02
CA SER A 54 -12.02 -7.83 2.70
C SER A 54 -12.94 -7.09 3.60
N LYS A 55 -12.42 -6.70 4.73
CA LYS A 55 -13.18 -5.93 5.66
C LYS A 55 -12.92 -4.49 5.45
N LYS A 56 -13.76 -3.69 6.06
CA LYS A 56 -13.58 -2.29 6.04
C LYS A 56 -12.17 -1.94 6.48
N GLY A 57 -11.50 -1.12 5.74
CA GLY A 57 -10.15 -0.74 6.07
C GLY A 57 -9.10 -1.63 5.46
N ASP A 58 -9.50 -2.77 4.94
CA ASP A 58 -8.58 -3.66 4.25
C ASP A 58 -8.80 -3.52 2.77
N GLU A 59 -7.72 -3.41 2.04
CA GLU A 59 -7.87 -3.27 0.62
C GLU A 59 -6.66 -3.85 -0.05
N ARG A 60 -6.82 -4.99 -0.68
CA ARG A 60 -5.75 -5.56 -1.49
C ARG A 60 -4.41 -5.54 -0.80
N GLY A 61 -4.36 -6.14 0.36
CA GLY A 61 -3.11 -6.25 1.06
C GLY A 61 -2.78 -5.08 1.94
N VAL A 62 -3.71 -4.18 2.14
CA VAL A 62 -3.50 -3.05 3.04
C VAL A 62 -4.51 -3.10 4.14
N ARG A 63 -4.03 -2.94 5.36
CA ARG A 63 -4.91 -2.87 6.53
C ARG A 63 -4.64 -1.58 7.27
N VAL A 64 -5.67 -0.87 7.61
CA VAL A 64 -5.57 0.40 8.30
C VAL A 64 -6.37 0.35 9.58
N GLU A 65 -5.73 0.70 10.67
CA GLU A 65 -6.39 0.78 11.97
C GLU A 65 -5.98 2.07 12.63
N GLU A 66 -6.72 2.47 13.64
CA GLU A 66 -6.34 3.60 14.45
C GLU A 66 -6.06 3.13 15.84
N ASP A 67 -5.05 3.73 16.47
CA ASP A 67 -4.77 3.36 17.84
C ASP A 67 -5.58 4.24 18.77
N GLU A 68 -5.30 4.16 20.05
CA GLU A 68 -6.12 4.83 21.06
C GLU A 68 -6.07 6.34 20.95
N VAL A 69 -4.96 6.85 20.44
CA VAL A 69 -4.86 8.30 20.31
C VAL A 69 -5.28 8.77 18.95
N GLY A 70 -5.67 7.87 18.08
CA GLY A 70 -6.15 8.25 16.77
C GLY A 70 -5.10 8.23 15.68
N ASP A 71 -3.91 7.74 15.97
CA ASP A 71 -2.89 7.62 14.95
C ASP A 71 -3.13 6.36 14.15
N TYR A 72 -2.67 6.39 12.90
CA TYR A 72 -2.87 5.24 12.05
C TYR A 72 -1.82 4.17 12.29
N ARG A 73 -2.27 2.94 12.25
CA ARG A 73 -1.39 1.78 12.24
C ARG A 73 -1.69 1.04 10.95
N ILE A 74 -0.66 0.86 10.16
CA ILE A 74 -0.85 0.39 8.81
C ILE A 74 -0.04 -0.86 8.60
N GLU A 75 -0.62 -1.83 7.91
CA GLU A 75 0.11 -3.00 7.48
C GLU A 75 -0.07 -3.12 5.98
N ILE A 76 1.01 -3.39 5.27
CA ILE A 76 0.95 -3.52 3.83
C ILE A 76 1.74 -4.75 3.40
N ARG A 77 1.16 -5.49 2.48
CA ARG A 77 1.80 -6.67 1.92
C ARG A 77 2.21 -6.36 0.50
N VAL A 78 3.46 -6.64 0.18
CA VAL A 78 4.01 -6.24 -1.11
C VAL A 78 4.78 -7.37 -1.76
N ILE A 79 4.90 -7.26 -3.07
CA ILE A 79 5.76 -8.10 -3.87
C ILE A 79 6.85 -7.18 -4.39
N LEU A 80 8.09 -7.53 -4.19
CA LEU A 80 9.19 -6.69 -4.64
C LEU A 80 9.83 -7.30 -5.87
N ARG A 81 10.64 -6.51 -6.54
CA ARG A 81 11.30 -6.99 -7.74
C ARG A 81 12.54 -7.76 -7.37
N PHE A 82 12.81 -8.77 -8.16
CA PHE A 82 14.01 -9.54 -7.97
C PHE A 82 15.24 -8.64 -8.14
N GLY A 83 16.17 -8.78 -7.26
CA GLY A 83 17.42 -8.04 -7.36
C GLY A 83 17.54 -6.85 -6.46
N VAL A 84 16.44 -6.40 -5.85
CA VAL A 84 16.52 -5.25 -4.96
C VAL A 84 16.91 -5.72 -3.58
N GLU A 85 17.41 -4.79 -2.79
CA GLU A 85 17.70 -5.08 -1.41
C GLU A 85 16.43 -4.89 -0.61
N LEU A 86 15.93 -5.98 -0.06
CA LEU A 86 14.57 -5.99 0.47
C LEU A 86 14.38 -5.02 1.63
N ALA A 87 15.34 -4.98 2.54
CA ALA A 87 15.18 -4.10 3.70
C ALA A 87 15.21 -2.64 3.31
N THR A 88 16.04 -2.30 2.35
CA THR A 88 16.14 -0.92 1.89
C THR A 88 14.82 -0.48 1.26
N VAL A 89 14.29 -1.32 0.38
CA VAL A 89 13.02 -0.98 -0.24
C VAL A 89 11.92 -0.92 0.80
N GLY A 90 11.95 -1.85 1.75
CA GLY A 90 10.98 -1.82 2.84
C GLY A 90 11.00 -0.53 3.60
N ASN A 91 12.18 -0.02 3.92
CA ASN A 91 12.30 1.26 4.61
C ASN A 91 11.75 2.40 3.77
N GLN A 92 12.00 2.36 2.48
CA GLN A 92 11.50 3.41 1.61
C GLN A 92 9.98 3.36 1.54
N ILE A 93 9.42 2.17 1.55
CA ILE A 93 7.98 2.05 1.57
C ILE A 93 7.42 2.67 2.84
N GLN A 94 8.02 2.36 3.99
CA GLN A 94 7.55 2.92 5.25
C GLN A 94 7.56 4.43 5.23
N GLN A 95 8.65 5.01 4.74
CA GLN A 95 8.76 6.46 4.74
C GLN A 95 7.78 7.09 3.77
N CYS A 96 7.65 6.51 2.59
CA CYS A 96 6.77 7.06 1.59
C CYS A 96 5.32 7.03 2.07
N ILE A 97 4.92 5.92 2.67
CA ILE A 97 3.57 5.80 3.15
C ILE A 97 3.31 6.79 4.27
N ALA A 98 4.21 6.87 5.24
CA ALA A 98 4.00 7.77 6.36
C ALA A 98 3.87 9.21 5.87
N GLU A 99 4.73 9.61 4.96
CA GLU A 99 4.70 10.96 4.47
C GLU A 99 3.41 11.28 3.72
N GLN A 100 3.00 10.36 2.85
CA GLN A 100 1.81 10.64 2.05
C GLN A 100 0.55 10.63 2.89
N VAL A 101 0.45 9.67 3.80
CA VAL A 101 -0.74 9.61 4.63
C VAL A 101 -0.83 10.85 5.51
N GLU A 102 0.27 11.23 6.13
CA GLU A 102 0.23 12.39 7.01
C GLU A 102 -0.05 13.67 6.23
N LYS A 103 0.51 13.76 5.04
CA LYS A 103 0.29 14.94 4.24
C LYS A 103 -1.16 15.07 3.81
N MET A 104 -1.79 13.98 3.45
CA MET A 104 -3.13 14.04 2.89
C MET A 104 -4.21 14.00 3.95
N THR A 105 -3.94 13.43 5.12
CA THR A 105 -4.97 13.29 6.13
C THR A 105 -4.76 14.19 7.33
N SER A 106 -3.58 14.75 7.48
CA SER A 106 -3.19 15.55 8.64
C SER A 106 -3.17 14.74 9.93
N LYS A 107 -3.17 13.43 9.82
CA LYS A 107 -3.08 12.56 10.99
C LYS A 107 -1.75 11.84 10.97
N SER A 108 -1.25 11.54 12.15
CA SER A 108 0.04 10.89 12.28
C SER A 108 -0.07 9.41 12.00
N VAL A 109 1.03 8.86 11.55
CA VAL A 109 1.13 7.43 11.33
C VAL A 109 2.05 6.88 12.41
N ALA A 110 1.50 6.02 13.25
CA ALA A 110 2.26 5.46 14.36
C ALA A 110 3.15 4.32 13.91
N ARG A 111 2.71 3.59 12.90
CA ARG A 111 3.44 2.39 12.52
C ARG A 111 3.07 1.98 11.10
N VAL A 112 4.08 1.58 10.34
CA VAL A 112 3.86 0.96 9.04
C VAL A 112 4.61 -0.36 9.04
N ASN A 113 3.87 -1.44 9.04
CA ASN A 113 4.47 -2.77 8.95
C ASN A 113 4.43 -3.22 7.51
N VAL A 114 5.58 -3.60 6.99
CA VAL A 114 5.69 -4.03 5.62
C VAL A 114 5.96 -5.52 5.62
N VAL A 115 5.10 -6.27 4.98
CA VAL A 115 5.28 -7.70 4.83
C VAL A 115 5.63 -7.97 3.38
N ILE A 116 6.79 -8.52 3.16
CA ILE A 116 7.24 -8.82 1.80
C ILE A 116 6.85 -10.26 1.52
N ASP A 117 5.84 -10.42 0.68
CA ASP A 117 5.27 -11.72 0.41
C ASP A 117 5.92 -12.46 -0.74
N GLY A 118 6.68 -11.78 -1.54
CA GLY A 118 7.28 -12.45 -2.65
C GLY A 118 8.21 -11.54 -3.43
N VAL A 119 8.90 -12.16 -4.34
CA VAL A 119 9.83 -11.47 -5.22
C VAL A 119 9.49 -11.89 -6.63
N ARG A 120 9.43 -10.95 -7.51
CA ARG A 120 9.02 -11.21 -8.88
C ARG A 120 10.05 -10.68 -9.84
N ASN A 121 10.36 -11.48 -10.84
CA ASN A 121 11.23 -11.02 -11.89
C ASN A 121 10.37 -10.32 -12.91
N ASP A 122 10.12 -9.06 -12.64
CA ASP A 122 9.10 -8.31 -13.33
C ASP A 122 9.66 -7.44 -14.42
N ASP A 123 10.45 -8.03 -15.26
CA ASP A 123 11.04 -7.34 -16.37
C ASP A 123 10.08 -7.47 -17.54
N PRO A 124 9.58 -6.39 -18.07
CA PRO A 124 8.62 -6.49 -19.17
C PRO A 124 9.13 -7.30 -20.33
N GLU A 125 10.39 -7.18 -20.63
CA GLU A 125 10.95 -7.96 -21.72
C GLU A 125 10.92 -9.43 -21.42
N LYS A 126 11.27 -9.77 -20.20
CA LYS A 126 11.27 -11.14 -19.82
C LYS A 126 9.90 -11.73 -19.79
N GLU A 127 8.96 -10.95 -19.33
CA GLU A 127 7.59 -11.40 -19.33
C GLU A 127 7.09 -11.71 -20.72
N THR A 128 7.41 -10.84 -21.62
CA THR A 128 7.01 -11.04 -23.00
C THR A 128 7.62 -12.30 -23.56
N GLU A 129 8.88 -12.48 -23.29
CA GLU A 129 9.56 -13.65 -23.74
C GLU A 129 8.93 -14.91 -23.20
N THR A 130 8.61 -14.88 -21.95
CA THR A 130 8.03 -16.03 -21.31
C THR A 130 6.70 -16.37 -21.93
N ASP A 131 5.90 -15.37 -22.16
CA ASP A 131 4.62 -15.56 -22.76
C ASP A 131 4.76 -16.13 -24.16
N ASP A 132 5.66 -15.57 -24.91
CA ASP A 132 5.89 -16.05 -26.24
C ASP A 132 6.31 -17.50 -26.22
N TRP A 133 7.23 -17.82 -25.35
CA TRP A 133 7.74 -19.15 -25.26
C TRP A 133 6.63 -20.12 -24.96
N ASN A 134 5.83 -19.77 -24.00
CA ASN A 134 4.73 -20.63 -23.65
C ASN A 134 3.76 -20.79 -24.76
N GLY A 135 3.52 -19.74 -25.46
CA GLY A 135 2.59 -19.80 -26.54
C GLY A 135 3.14 -20.53 -27.72
N ALA A 136 4.37 -20.52 -27.85
CA ALA A 136 4.95 -21.19 -28.91
C ALA A 136 5.67 -22.33 -28.55
N HIS A 137 6.18 -22.00 -28.17
CA HIS A 137 7.06 -22.49 -28.19
C HIS A 137 7.90 -22.43 -28.70
N HIS A 138 8.49 -21.86 -28.86
CA HIS A 138 9.12 -21.51 -29.44
C HIS A 138 10.05 -21.76 -29.92
N THR A 139 10.51 -21.68 -30.22
CA THR A 139 11.24 -21.88 -30.84
C THR A 139 11.92 -22.43 -30.91
N ASP A 140 12.17 -22.71 -31.17
CA ASP A 140 12.39 -23.17 -31.36
C ASP A 140 12.37 -23.51 -31.34
#